data_4fa82e79bb442805c44e53eb39f56524
#
_entry.id   4fa82e79bb442805c44e53eb39f56524
#
_cell.length_a   1.000
_cell.length_b   1.000
_cell.length_c   1.000
_cell.angle_alpha   90.00
_cell.angle_beta   90.00
_cell.angle_gamma   90.00
#
_symmetry.space_group_name_H-M   'P 1'
#
loop_
_entity.id
_entity.type
_entity.pdbx_description
1 polymer ?
#
loop_
_entity_poly.entity_id
_entity_poly.type
_entity_poly.pdbx_seq_one_letter_code
_entity_poly.pdbx_strand_id
1 'polypeptide(L)'
;MQEYELNVLEQYDVEVSGTRKTRGAVLCDSDQGLLLLKEVKVSEKRIPALYELHEYLNAQGYTRTDRIIRTKEGEYLAASEDGSQYLLKSWFQGRECDIKKPAELLAASGNLAKLHVLMCRKFEHSVAPGAHLGEEYLRHNRELKKVRKFMRGISPKGAFESAFLRYFEQMYQWADCAGHELKESGYDQIYRESVEKGCMAHGEYNYHNILMLPGEHCYRKEPYQIAVTNFEKFKRDVQAEDLYYFLRKVMEKQGWK
;
A
#
# COMPACT_ATOMS: atom_id res chain seq x y z
N MET A 1 16.52 -20.71 8.76
CA MET A 1 15.31 -20.26 9.43
C MET A 1 15.69 -19.99 10.85
N GLN A 2 15.30 -18.88 11.43
CA GLN A 2 15.50 -18.70 12.87
C GLN A 2 14.41 -19.51 13.59
N GLU A 3 14.75 -20.15 14.67
CA GLU A 3 13.91 -21.10 15.39
C GLU A 3 12.54 -20.50 15.81
N TYR A 4 12.49 -19.21 16.06
CA TYR A 4 11.27 -18.48 16.42
C TYR A 4 10.26 -18.33 15.26
N GLU A 5 10.70 -18.32 13.98
CA GLU A 5 9.79 -18.27 12.83
C GLU A 5 8.96 -19.55 12.71
N LEU A 6 9.52 -20.69 13.15
CA LEU A 6 8.83 -21.99 13.19
C LEU A 6 7.79 -22.04 14.30
N ASN A 7 8.15 -21.61 15.51
CA ASN A 7 7.25 -21.61 16.67
C ASN A 7 5.99 -20.77 16.43
N VAL A 8 6.11 -19.69 15.61
CA VAL A 8 4.95 -18.89 15.20
C VAL A 8 4.01 -19.68 14.29
N LEU A 9 4.54 -20.46 13.35
CA LEU A 9 3.74 -21.25 12.41
C LEU A 9 2.95 -22.39 13.09
N GLU A 10 3.43 -22.92 14.21
CA GLU A 10 2.73 -23.94 15.02
C GLU A 10 1.39 -23.44 15.58
N GLN A 11 1.20 -22.11 15.70
CA GLN A 11 -0.05 -21.52 16.15
C GLN A 11 -1.16 -21.57 15.08
N TYR A 12 -0.84 -21.94 13.85
CA TYR A 12 -1.78 -22.03 12.74
C TYR A 12 -2.11 -23.48 12.38
N ASP A 13 -3.31 -23.70 11.88
CA ASP A 13 -3.75 -25.01 11.38
C ASP A 13 -3.31 -25.19 9.91
N VAL A 14 -1.99 -25.27 9.71
CA VAL A 14 -1.35 -25.40 8.40
C VAL A 14 -0.15 -26.35 8.47
N GLU A 15 0.01 -27.20 7.48
CA GLU A 15 1.19 -28.06 7.33
C GLU A 15 2.17 -27.41 6.34
N VAL A 16 3.30 -26.90 6.87
CA VAL A 16 4.33 -26.23 6.07
C VAL A 16 5.39 -27.24 5.64
N SER A 17 5.53 -27.43 4.33
CA SER A 17 6.51 -28.34 3.72
C SER A 17 7.84 -27.67 3.38
N GLY A 18 7.86 -26.35 3.21
CA GLY A 18 9.06 -25.58 2.87
C GLY A 18 8.92 -24.10 3.15
N THR A 19 10.06 -23.45 3.39
CA THR A 19 10.07 -22.00 3.62
C THR A 19 11.21 -21.33 2.88
N ARG A 20 11.00 -20.08 2.47
CA ARG A 20 12.03 -19.23 1.85
C ARG A 20 11.89 -17.78 2.26
N LYS A 21 13.00 -17.13 2.60
CA LYS A 21 13.01 -15.70 2.96
C LYS A 21 12.72 -14.83 1.74
N THR A 22 11.96 -13.79 1.94
CA THR A 22 11.71 -12.71 0.98
C THR A 22 11.89 -11.36 1.66
N ARG A 23 11.54 -10.24 1.03
CA ARG A 23 11.72 -8.88 1.56
C ARG A 23 10.93 -8.68 2.86
N GLY A 24 11.57 -8.91 4.02
CA GLY A 24 10.98 -8.70 5.35
C GLY A 24 9.83 -9.65 5.71
N ALA A 25 9.78 -10.82 5.09
CA ALA A 25 8.78 -11.86 5.33
C ALA A 25 9.32 -13.24 4.99
N VAL A 26 8.56 -14.28 5.29
CA VAL A 26 8.85 -15.67 4.96
C VAL A 26 7.72 -16.22 4.10
N LEU A 27 8.04 -16.73 2.92
CA LEU A 27 7.13 -17.50 2.10
C LEU A 27 7.12 -18.96 2.60
N CYS A 28 5.93 -19.53 2.76
CA CYS A 28 5.71 -20.87 3.22
C CYS A 28 4.94 -21.66 2.17
N ASP A 29 5.52 -22.76 1.70
CA ASP A 29 4.81 -23.72 0.88
C ASP A 29 4.04 -24.65 1.85
N SER A 30 2.71 -24.75 1.70
CA SER A 30 1.85 -25.48 2.65
C SER A 30 0.79 -26.32 1.94
N ASP A 31 0.09 -27.15 2.70
CA ASP A 31 -1.10 -27.91 2.27
C ASP A 31 -2.25 -27.01 1.79
N GLN A 32 -2.31 -25.75 2.25
CA GLN A 32 -3.29 -24.76 1.85
C GLN A 32 -2.78 -23.83 0.71
N GLY A 33 -1.64 -24.17 0.10
CA GLY A 33 -1.00 -23.41 -0.96
C GLY A 33 0.12 -22.50 -0.45
N LEU A 34 0.43 -21.45 -1.20
CA LEU A 34 1.50 -20.52 -0.85
C LEU A 34 1.00 -19.52 0.19
N LEU A 35 1.74 -19.39 1.28
CA LEU A 35 1.46 -18.48 2.38
C LEU A 35 2.61 -17.51 2.59
N LEU A 36 2.34 -16.37 3.25
CA LEU A 36 3.32 -15.36 3.65
C LEU A 36 3.22 -15.11 5.15
N LEU A 37 4.28 -15.42 5.88
CA LEU A 37 4.45 -15.01 7.28
C LEU A 37 5.19 -13.68 7.33
N LYS A 38 4.58 -12.67 7.94
CA LYS A 38 5.10 -11.29 7.98
C LYS A 38 4.96 -10.69 9.36
N GLU A 39 6.04 -10.09 9.85
CA GLU A 39 6.01 -9.30 11.08
C GLU A 39 5.10 -8.07 10.91
N VAL A 40 4.27 -7.79 11.91
CA VAL A 40 3.34 -6.66 11.92
C VAL A 40 4.08 -5.37 12.27
N LYS A 41 4.00 -4.38 11.35
CA LYS A 41 4.62 -3.04 11.52
C LYS A 41 3.58 -1.92 11.55
N VAL A 42 2.30 -2.28 11.56
CA VAL A 42 1.18 -1.34 11.68
C VAL A 42 0.48 -1.54 13.02
N SER A 43 -0.34 -0.57 13.42
CA SER A 43 -1.13 -0.70 14.64
C SER A 43 -2.05 -1.92 14.57
N GLU A 44 -2.00 -2.80 15.57
CA GLU A 44 -2.85 -3.99 15.70
C GLU A 44 -4.33 -3.66 15.62
N LYS A 45 -4.74 -2.47 16.09
CA LYS A 45 -6.12 -1.97 16.01
C LYS A 45 -6.67 -1.89 14.59
N ARG A 46 -5.80 -1.94 13.57
CA ARG A 46 -6.20 -1.95 12.15
C ARG A 46 -6.50 -3.35 11.63
N ILE A 47 -6.02 -4.39 12.30
CA ILE A 47 -6.08 -5.77 11.78
C ILE A 47 -7.52 -6.28 11.64
N PRO A 48 -8.44 -6.05 12.61
CA PRO A 48 -9.84 -6.42 12.42
C PRO A 48 -10.49 -5.79 11.18
N ALA A 49 -10.21 -4.50 10.93
CA ALA A 49 -10.73 -3.81 9.75
C ALA A 49 -10.11 -4.34 8.44
N LEU A 50 -8.83 -4.71 8.46
CA LEU A 50 -8.17 -5.34 7.32
C LEU A 50 -8.76 -6.71 7.02
N TYR A 51 -9.02 -7.50 8.04
CA TYR A 51 -9.66 -8.80 7.90
C TYR A 51 -11.08 -8.65 7.32
N GLU A 52 -11.89 -7.75 7.87
CA GLU A 52 -13.25 -7.47 7.37
C GLU A 52 -13.23 -7.04 5.89
N LEU A 53 -12.29 -6.17 5.51
CA LEU A 53 -12.12 -5.75 4.11
C LEU A 53 -11.83 -6.95 3.20
N HIS A 54 -10.90 -7.82 3.57
CA HIS A 54 -10.54 -8.99 2.78
C HIS A 54 -11.70 -9.98 2.65
N GLU A 55 -12.42 -10.26 3.73
CA GLU A 55 -13.59 -11.15 3.71
C GLU A 55 -14.70 -10.57 2.83
N TYR A 56 -14.94 -9.27 2.90
CA TYR A 56 -15.90 -8.61 2.04
C TYR A 56 -15.48 -8.68 0.56
N LEU A 57 -14.23 -8.34 0.23
CA LEU A 57 -13.73 -8.42 -1.15
C LEU A 57 -13.87 -9.82 -1.72
N ASN A 58 -13.52 -10.83 -0.93
CA ASN A 58 -13.67 -12.24 -1.30
C ASN A 58 -15.14 -12.61 -1.57
N ALA A 59 -16.06 -12.20 -0.70
CA ALA A 59 -17.50 -12.44 -0.86
C ALA A 59 -18.08 -11.75 -2.11
N GLN A 60 -17.48 -10.64 -2.57
CA GLN A 60 -17.84 -9.96 -3.81
C GLN A 60 -17.16 -10.57 -5.06
N GLY A 61 -16.46 -11.68 -4.92
CA GLY A 61 -15.76 -12.35 -6.03
C GLY A 61 -14.38 -11.75 -6.36
N TYR A 62 -13.90 -10.78 -5.57
CA TYR A 62 -12.54 -10.25 -5.69
C TYR A 62 -11.61 -11.06 -4.80
N THR A 63 -11.29 -12.29 -5.24
CA THR A 63 -10.67 -13.34 -4.42
C THR A 63 -9.14 -13.30 -4.35
N ARG A 64 -8.49 -12.47 -5.19
CA ARG A 64 -7.02 -12.45 -5.30
C ARG A 64 -6.41 -11.33 -4.47
N THR A 65 -6.60 -11.42 -3.14
CA THR A 65 -5.99 -10.55 -2.13
C THR A 65 -5.24 -11.40 -1.10
N ASP A 66 -4.26 -10.82 -0.44
CA ASP A 66 -3.45 -11.48 0.59
C ASP A 66 -4.22 -11.59 1.92
N ARG A 67 -5.23 -12.47 1.95
CA ARG A 67 -6.16 -12.64 3.08
C ARG A 67 -5.42 -13.14 4.32
N ILE A 68 -5.84 -12.63 5.48
CA ILE A 68 -5.34 -13.05 6.78
C ILE A 68 -5.88 -14.46 7.10
N ILE A 69 -4.98 -15.33 7.54
CA ILE A 69 -5.31 -16.66 8.08
C ILE A 69 -5.29 -16.54 9.60
N ARG A 70 -6.36 -16.99 10.26
CA ARG A 70 -6.46 -16.95 11.72
C ARG A 70 -5.66 -18.09 12.35
N THR A 71 -5.23 -17.89 13.58
CA THR A 71 -4.62 -18.93 14.40
C THR A 71 -5.64 -20.01 14.77
N LYS A 72 -5.17 -21.13 15.30
CA LYS A 72 -6.03 -22.22 15.85
C LYS A 72 -7.02 -21.74 16.90
N GLU A 73 -6.66 -20.69 17.64
CA GLU A 73 -7.49 -20.06 18.67
C GLU A 73 -8.44 -18.98 18.10
N GLY A 74 -8.38 -18.72 16.79
CA GLY A 74 -9.22 -17.74 16.12
C GLY A 74 -8.67 -16.31 16.16
N GLU A 75 -7.44 -16.10 16.65
CA GLU A 75 -6.81 -14.80 16.69
C GLU A 75 -6.31 -14.37 15.30
N TYR A 76 -6.17 -13.07 15.09
CA TYR A 76 -5.63 -12.51 13.83
C TYR A 76 -4.09 -12.57 13.78
N LEU A 77 -3.45 -12.52 14.93
CA LEU A 77 -2.01 -12.41 15.09
C LEU A 77 -1.47 -13.59 15.87
N ALA A 78 -0.28 -14.02 15.51
CA ALA A 78 0.51 -14.94 16.30
C ALA A 78 1.67 -14.19 16.95
N ALA A 79 1.95 -14.48 18.20
CA ALA A 79 3.06 -13.92 18.94
C ALA A 79 4.27 -14.88 18.93
N SER A 80 5.47 -14.32 18.73
CA SER A 80 6.70 -15.06 18.99
C SER A 80 7.14 -14.90 20.45
N GLU A 81 8.10 -15.70 20.90
CA GLU A 81 8.62 -15.68 22.27
C GLU A 81 9.23 -14.34 22.69
N ASP A 82 9.76 -13.59 21.73
CA ASP A 82 10.31 -12.24 21.95
C ASP A 82 9.25 -11.13 22.00
N GLY A 83 7.96 -11.49 21.83
CA GLY A 83 6.83 -10.57 21.83
C GLY A 83 6.54 -9.92 20.47
N SER A 84 7.28 -10.25 19.42
CA SER A 84 6.96 -9.79 18.05
C SER A 84 5.67 -10.42 17.56
N GLN A 85 4.86 -9.63 16.85
CA GLN A 85 3.56 -10.06 16.32
C GLN A 85 3.67 -10.36 14.82
N TYR A 86 3.03 -11.44 14.40
CA TYR A 86 3.05 -11.90 13.01
C TYR A 86 1.67 -12.09 12.44
N LEU A 87 1.54 -11.82 11.13
CA LEU A 87 0.40 -12.18 10.30
C LEU A 87 0.79 -13.34 9.40
N LEU A 88 -0.04 -14.37 9.33
CA LEU A 88 -0.01 -15.33 8.25
C LEU A 88 -1.08 -14.99 7.23
N LYS A 89 -0.67 -14.90 5.96
CA LYS A 89 -1.56 -14.50 4.87
C LYS A 89 -1.50 -15.47 3.71
N SER A 90 -2.60 -15.61 2.98
CA SER A 90 -2.56 -16.27 1.67
C SER A 90 -1.65 -15.51 0.73
N TRP A 91 -0.94 -16.22 -0.15
CA TRP A 91 -0.03 -15.60 -1.10
C TRP A 91 -0.19 -16.19 -2.50
N PHE A 92 0.47 -15.60 -3.47
CA PHE A 92 0.29 -15.97 -4.86
C PHE A 92 1.63 -16.26 -5.53
N GLN A 93 1.66 -17.32 -6.33
CA GLN A 93 2.77 -17.57 -7.24
C GLN A 93 2.59 -16.66 -8.46
N GLY A 94 3.33 -15.57 -8.50
CA GLY A 94 3.26 -14.56 -9.54
C GLY A 94 4.54 -13.72 -9.57
N ARG A 95 4.64 -12.88 -10.59
CA ARG A 95 5.69 -11.87 -10.67
C ARG A 95 5.10 -10.46 -10.49
N GLU A 96 5.92 -9.54 -10.06
CA GLU A 96 5.53 -8.13 -10.00
C GLU A 96 5.10 -7.61 -11.40
N CYS A 97 4.21 -6.63 -11.41
CA CYS A 97 3.79 -5.93 -12.63
C CYS A 97 4.99 -5.29 -13.34
N ASP A 98 5.17 -5.60 -14.62
CA ASP A 98 6.26 -5.04 -15.42
C ASP A 98 5.89 -3.65 -15.95
N ILE A 99 6.48 -2.64 -15.36
CA ILE A 99 6.23 -1.23 -15.72
C ILE A 99 6.67 -0.85 -17.14
N LYS A 100 7.46 -1.70 -17.82
CA LYS A 100 7.87 -1.50 -19.21
C LYS A 100 6.83 -1.99 -20.21
N LYS A 101 5.79 -2.67 -19.74
CA LYS A 101 4.72 -3.22 -20.56
C LYS A 101 3.44 -2.40 -20.43
N PRO A 102 3.09 -1.54 -21.40
CA PRO A 102 1.88 -0.72 -21.34
C PRO A 102 0.60 -1.53 -21.10
N ALA A 103 0.51 -2.73 -21.65
CA ALA A 103 -0.63 -3.61 -21.45
C ALA A 103 -0.82 -4.04 -19.99
N GLU A 104 0.27 -4.26 -19.25
CA GLU A 104 0.21 -4.59 -17.82
C GLU A 104 -0.17 -3.36 -16.98
N LEU A 105 0.33 -2.17 -17.34
CA LEU A 105 -0.07 -0.92 -16.66
C LEU A 105 -1.56 -0.63 -16.87
N LEU A 106 -2.08 -0.83 -18.07
CA LEU A 106 -3.52 -0.68 -18.35
C LEU A 106 -4.35 -1.70 -17.59
N ALA A 107 -3.91 -2.97 -17.55
CA ALA A 107 -4.58 -4.01 -16.78
C ALA A 107 -4.58 -3.70 -15.28
N ALA A 108 -3.47 -3.24 -14.73
CA ALA A 108 -3.36 -2.82 -13.33
C ALA A 108 -4.27 -1.63 -13.01
N SER A 109 -4.33 -0.62 -13.89
CA SER A 109 -5.22 0.54 -13.72
C SER A 109 -6.70 0.13 -13.78
N GLY A 110 -7.08 -0.76 -14.71
CA GLY A 110 -8.42 -1.31 -14.78
C GLY A 110 -8.80 -2.15 -13.56
N ASN A 111 -7.84 -2.92 -13.03
CA ASN A 111 -8.04 -3.66 -11.79
C ASN A 111 -8.21 -2.73 -10.58
N LEU A 112 -7.44 -1.62 -10.51
CA LEU A 112 -7.61 -0.60 -9.47
C LEU A 112 -9.03 -0.01 -9.49
N ALA A 113 -9.56 0.32 -10.66
CA ALA A 113 -10.91 0.85 -10.76
C ALA A 113 -11.98 -0.13 -10.23
N LYS A 114 -11.84 -1.43 -10.52
CA LYS A 114 -12.72 -2.47 -9.96
C LYS A 114 -12.60 -2.55 -8.44
N LEU A 115 -11.39 -2.52 -7.91
CA LEU A 115 -11.12 -2.54 -6.49
C LEU A 115 -11.75 -1.32 -5.79
N HIS A 116 -11.60 -0.13 -6.34
CA HIS A 116 -12.15 1.11 -5.80
C HIS A 116 -13.68 1.10 -5.71
N VAL A 117 -14.37 0.54 -6.71
CA VAL A 117 -15.84 0.39 -6.65
C VAL A 117 -16.25 -0.46 -5.45
N LEU A 118 -15.54 -1.56 -5.18
CA LEU A 118 -15.81 -2.42 -4.04
C LEU A 118 -15.42 -1.77 -2.70
N MET A 119 -14.35 -0.98 -2.68
CA MET A 119 -13.84 -0.34 -1.47
C MET A 119 -14.56 0.97 -1.10
N CYS A 120 -15.61 1.38 -1.83
CA CYS A 120 -16.38 2.57 -1.51
C CYS A 120 -17.65 2.23 -0.74
N ARG A 121 -17.49 1.91 0.56
CA ARG A 121 -18.60 1.61 1.49
C ARG A 121 -18.13 1.74 2.94
N LYS A 122 -19.11 1.84 3.85
CA LYS A 122 -18.86 1.78 5.30
C LYS A 122 -18.68 0.33 5.73
N PHE A 123 -17.69 0.10 6.59
CA PHE A 123 -17.40 -1.16 7.25
C PHE A 123 -17.69 -1.04 8.75
N GLU A 124 -17.86 -2.17 9.42
CA GLU A 124 -18.09 -2.22 10.87
C GLU A 124 -16.85 -1.71 11.63
N HIS A 125 -15.68 -2.24 11.28
CA HIS A 125 -14.42 -1.77 11.82
C HIS A 125 -13.91 -0.57 11.03
N SER A 126 -13.90 0.58 11.69
CA SER A 126 -13.49 1.85 11.07
C SER A 126 -11.97 2.02 11.09
N VAL A 127 -11.40 2.44 9.97
CA VAL A 127 -10.04 2.98 9.91
C VAL A 127 -10.06 4.50 9.91
N ALA A 128 -8.99 5.10 10.45
CA ALA A 128 -8.86 6.55 10.44
C ALA A 128 -8.83 7.08 9.00
N PRO A 129 -9.37 8.28 8.76
CA PRO A 129 -9.16 8.97 7.50
C PRO A 129 -7.68 9.17 7.20
N GLY A 130 -7.31 9.21 5.93
CA GLY A 130 -6.02 9.69 5.48
C GLY A 130 -5.80 11.16 5.87
N ALA A 131 -4.57 11.61 5.84
CA ALA A 131 -4.27 13.01 6.09
C ALA A 131 -4.84 13.88 4.96
N HIS A 132 -5.46 15.00 5.33
CA HIS A 132 -5.97 15.97 4.36
C HIS A 132 -4.80 16.59 3.57
N LEU A 133 -4.77 16.37 2.26
CA LEU A 133 -3.62 16.73 1.41
C LEU A 133 -3.26 18.22 1.48
N GLY A 134 -4.26 19.10 1.59
CA GLY A 134 -4.03 20.56 1.74
C GLY A 134 -3.30 20.91 3.04
N GLU A 135 -3.64 20.22 4.15
CA GLU A 135 -2.93 20.41 5.43
C GLU A 135 -1.50 19.87 5.36
N GLU A 136 -1.28 18.75 4.64
CA GLU A 136 0.05 18.21 4.42
C GLU A 136 0.92 19.18 3.60
N TYR A 137 0.39 19.77 2.52
CA TYR A 137 1.12 20.77 1.73
C TYR A 137 1.53 21.98 2.57
N LEU A 138 0.61 22.51 3.38
CA LEU A 138 0.90 23.62 4.28
C LEU A 138 1.95 23.25 5.34
N ARG A 139 1.91 22.03 5.87
CA ARG A 139 2.91 21.53 6.82
C ARG A 139 4.27 21.42 6.16
N HIS A 140 4.35 20.76 5.00
CA HIS A 140 5.62 20.57 4.28
C HIS A 140 6.21 21.90 3.82
N ASN A 141 5.40 22.85 3.38
CA ASN A 141 5.87 24.19 3.01
C ASN A 141 6.47 24.94 4.21
N ARG A 142 5.89 24.79 5.41
CA ARG A 142 6.46 25.31 6.65
C ARG A 142 7.78 24.63 7.00
N GLU A 143 7.86 23.34 6.84
CA GLU A 143 9.10 22.55 7.07
C GLU A 143 10.20 22.97 6.09
N LEU A 144 9.90 23.12 4.80
CA LEU A 144 10.85 23.61 3.80
C LEU A 144 11.44 24.99 4.16
N LYS A 145 10.65 25.91 4.70
CA LYS A 145 11.16 27.21 5.21
C LYS A 145 12.14 27.03 6.37
N LYS A 146 11.87 26.08 7.29
CA LYS A 146 12.79 25.76 8.40
C LYS A 146 14.10 25.18 7.87
N VAL A 147 14.02 24.23 6.92
CA VAL A 147 15.20 23.64 6.27
C VAL A 147 16.02 24.72 5.58
N ARG A 148 15.38 25.64 4.84
CA ARG A 148 16.09 26.79 4.23
C ARG A 148 16.86 27.63 5.26
N LYS A 149 16.22 27.94 6.39
CA LYS A 149 16.87 28.70 7.47
C LYS A 149 18.10 27.96 8.00
N PHE A 150 17.97 26.65 8.23
CA PHE A 150 19.07 25.79 8.66
C PHE A 150 20.22 25.77 7.63
N MET A 151 19.90 25.51 6.34
CA MET A 151 20.90 25.46 5.26
C MET A 151 21.67 26.80 5.10
N ARG A 152 21.01 27.93 5.33
CA ARG A 152 21.68 29.24 5.32
C ARG A 152 22.72 29.39 6.41
N GLY A 153 22.54 28.73 7.57
CA GLY A 153 23.45 28.78 8.70
C GLY A 153 24.68 27.87 8.58
N ILE A 154 24.69 26.91 7.65
CA ILE A 154 25.82 25.97 7.47
C ILE A 154 27.02 26.72 6.87
N SER A 155 28.21 26.50 7.43
CA SER A 155 29.48 27.05 6.94
C SER A 155 30.63 26.06 7.22
N PRO A 156 31.47 25.71 6.21
CA PRO A 156 31.29 26.00 4.79
C PRO A 156 30.13 25.23 4.17
N LYS A 157 29.54 25.76 3.10
CA LYS A 157 28.48 25.06 2.34
C LYS A 157 29.05 24.08 1.35
N GLY A 158 28.52 22.87 1.34
CA GLY A 158 28.78 21.89 0.30
C GLY A 158 28.01 22.15 -1.00
N ALA A 159 28.19 21.27 -1.97
CA ALA A 159 27.50 21.35 -3.26
C ALA A 159 25.98 21.23 -3.13
N PHE A 160 25.51 20.37 -2.22
CA PHE A 160 24.07 20.17 -1.97
C PHE A 160 23.42 21.43 -1.38
N GLU A 161 23.97 21.99 -0.31
CA GLU A 161 23.44 23.19 0.36
C GLU A 161 23.40 24.36 -0.60
N SER A 162 24.45 24.52 -1.41
CA SER A 162 24.53 25.59 -2.41
C SER A 162 23.49 25.43 -3.50
N ALA A 163 23.29 24.22 -4.03
CA ALA A 163 22.26 23.93 -5.03
C ALA A 163 20.85 24.12 -4.44
N PHE A 164 20.60 23.59 -3.23
CA PHE A 164 19.32 23.74 -2.54
C PHE A 164 18.94 25.23 -2.38
N LEU A 165 19.85 26.04 -1.90
CA LEU A 165 19.60 27.47 -1.68
C LEU A 165 19.40 28.24 -3.02
N ARG A 166 20.10 27.83 -4.09
CA ARG A 166 19.95 28.42 -5.42
C ARG A 166 18.56 28.23 -5.99
N TYR A 167 18.01 27.02 -5.87
CA TYR A 167 16.73 26.67 -6.48
C TYR A 167 15.54 26.82 -5.54
N PHE A 168 15.78 27.08 -4.25
CA PHE A 168 14.73 27.08 -3.22
C PHE A 168 13.56 27.96 -3.58
N GLU A 169 13.79 29.19 -4.01
CA GLU A 169 12.72 30.17 -4.26
C GLU A 169 11.76 29.71 -5.34
N GLN A 170 12.31 29.23 -6.46
CA GLN A 170 11.53 28.70 -7.56
C GLN A 170 10.72 27.46 -7.15
N MET A 171 11.39 26.49 -6.49
CA MET A 171 10.72 25.25 -6.05
C MET A 171 9.66 25.52 -4.98
N TYR A 172 9.93 26.48 -4.09
CA TYR A 172 8.97 26.89 -3.08
C TYR A 172 7.74 27.58 -3.70
N GLN A 173 7.89 28.42 -4.70
CA GLN A 173 6.79 29.04 -5.43
C GLN A 173 5.89 27.96 -6.09
N TRP A 174 6.49 26.94 -6.69
CA TRP A 174 5.73 25.84 -7.27
C TRP A 174 4.94 25.06 -6.20
N ALA A 175 5.56 24.78 -5.06
CA ALA A 175 4.90 24.09 -3.96
C ALA A 175 3.76 24.92 -3.34
N ASP A 176 3.93 26.23 -3.25
CA ASP A 176 2.89 27.15 -2.76
C ASP A 176 1.73 27.25 -3.75
N CYS A 177 2.05 27.38 -5.04
CA CYS A 177 1.07 27.39 -6.13
C CYS A 177 0.23 26.11 -6.15
N ALA A 178 0.88 24.95 -6.05
CA ALA A 178 0.17 23.65 -5.97
C ALA A 178 -0.81 23.58 -4.79
N GLY A 179 -0.44 24.17 -3.64
CA GLY A 179 -1.33 24.28 -2.48
C GLY A 179 -2.55 25.16 -2.74
N HIS A 180 -2.38 26.26 -3.45
CA HIS A 180 -3.49 27.15 -3.86
C HIS A 180 -4.41 26.47 -4.88
N GLU A 181 -3.86 25.87 -5.92
CA GLU A 181 -4.61 25.14 -6.94
C GLU A 181 -5.44 24.02 -6.32
N LEU A 182 -4.85 23.25 -5.38
CA LEU A 182 -5.57 22.21 -4.66
C LEU A 182 -6.79 22.77 -3.91
N LYS A 183 -6.63 23.92 -3.24
CA LYS A 183 -7.73 24.57 -2.50
C LYS A 183 -8.86 25.01 -3.43
N GLU A 184 -8.55 25.47 -4.62
CA GLU A 184 -9.52 25.91 -5.63
C GLU A 184 -10.14 24.77 -6.43
N SER A 185 -9.52 23.58 -6.43
CA SER A 185 -9.96 22.41 -7.21
C SER A 185 -11.25 21.73 -6.72
N GLY A 186 -11.78 22.13 -5.55
CA GLY A 186 -12.90 21.44 -4.91
C GLY A 186 -12.49 20.19 -4.13
N TYR A 187 -11.18 19.95 -3.93
CA TYR A 187 -10.67 18.78 -3.21
C TYR A 187 -11.27 18.61 -1.81
N ASP A 188 -11.47 19.69 -1.07
CA ASP A 188 -12.03 19.66 0.28
C ASP A 188 -13.43 19.01 0.33
N GLN A 189 -14.24 19.26 -0.71
CA GLN A 189 -15.55 18.63 -0.84
C GLN A 189 -15.42 17.15 -1.19
N ILE A 190 -14.57 16.82 -2.17
CA ILE A 190 -14.33 15.45 -2.61
C ILE A 190 -13.80 14.60 -1.45
N TYR A 191 -12.85 15.13 -0.67
CA TYR A 191 -12.29 14.45 0.50
C TYR A 191 -13.36 14.16 1.56
N ARG A 192 -14.16 15.17 1.94
CA ARG A 192 -15.25 14.99 2.91
C ARG A 192 -16.25 13.94 2.45
N GLU A 193 -16.72 14.04 1.21
CA GLU A 193 -17.66 13.07 0.64
C GLU A 193 -17.07 11.65 0.60
N SER A 194 -15.80 11.50 0.22
CA SER A 194 -15.13 10.19 0.20
C SER A 194 -15.08 9.57 1.61
N VAL A 195 -14.68 10.37 2.61
CA VAL A 195 -14.62 9.92 4.01
C VAL A 195 -16.00 9.58 4.56
N GLU A 196 -17.02 10.38 4.26
CA GLU A 196 -18.41 10.15 4.72
C GLU A 196 -19.04 8.91 4.09
N LYS A 197 -18.79 8.68 2.79
CA LYS A 197 -19.23 7.48 2.09
C LYS A 197 -18.46 6.23 2.52
N GLY A 198 -17.32 6.39 3.20
CA GLY A 198 -16.44 5.30 3.59
C GLY A 198 -15.60 4.77 2.43
N CYS A 199 -15.33 5.59 1.40
CA CYS A 199 -14.45 5.19 0.31
C CYS A 199 -13.03 5.03 0.83
N MET A 200 -12.39 3.92 0.49
CA MET A 200 -11.04 3.59 0.94
C MET A 200 -10.09 3.51 -0.23
N ALA A 201 -8.90 4.04 -0.03
CA ALA A 201 -7.72 3.82 -0.86
C ALA A 201 -6.91 2.65 -0.32
N HIS A 202 -6.20 1.93 -1.19
CA HIS A 202 -5.27 0.87 -0.83
C HIS A 202 -4.07 1.42 -0.02
N GLY A 203 -3.64 2.65 -0.35
CA GLY A 203 -2.56 3.38 0.32
C GLY A 203 -1.15 3.01 -0.13
N GLU A 204 -0.96 1.87 -0.79
CA GLU A 204 0.31 1.44 -1.39
C GLU A 204 0.10 0.70 -2.72
N TYR A 205 -0.87 1.11 -3.54
CA TYR A 205 -1.08 0.52 -4.84
C TYR A 205 0.07 0.88 -5.78
N ASN A 206 1.01 -0.04 -5.94
CA ASN A 206 2.19 0.12 -6.79
C ASN A 206 2.59 -1.22 -7.41
N TYR A 207 3.48 -1.20 -8.40
CA TYR A 207 3.85 -2.39 -9.19
C TYR A 207 4.46 -3.54 -8.37
N HIS A 208 5.00 -3.29 -7.18
CA HIS A 208 5.49 -4.35 -6.29
C HIS A 208 4.35 -5.11 -5.59
N ASN A 209 3.22 -4.43 -5.36
CA ASN A 209 2.04 -4.98 -4.69
C ASN A 209 0.99 -5.49 -5.69
N ILE A 210 1.32 -5.50 -6.98
CA ILE A 210 0.48 -6.00 -8.07
C ILE A 210 1.19 -7.20 -8.68
N LEU A 211 0.66 -8.40 -8.44
CA LEU A 211 1.22 -9.64 -8.96
C LEU A 211 0.48 -10.09 -10.21
N MET A 212 1.24 -10.25 -11.30
CA MET A 212 0.77 -10.87 -12.53
C MET A 212 0.89 -12.37 -12.37
N LEU A 213 -0.27 -13.05 -12.29
CA LEU A 213 -0.32 -14.49 -12.07
C LEU A 213 -0.17 -15.25 -13.39
N PRO A 214 0.47 -16.44 -13.38
CA PRO A 214 0.44 -17.32 -14.53
C PRO A 214 -1.01 -17.71 -14.79
N GLY A 215 -1.52 -17.40 -15.95
CA GLY A 215 -2.85 -17.78 -16.38
C GLY A 215 -2.75 -18.75 -17.56
N GLU A 216 -3.57 -19.80 -17.57
CA GLU A 216 -3.94 -20.42 -18.85
C GLU A 216 -4.55 -19.34 -19.72
N HIS A 217 -4.18 -19.32 -21.01
CA HIS A 217 -4.78 -18.44 -22.01
C HIS A 217 -6.28 -18.74 -22.09
N CYS A 218 -7.01 -18.27 -21.12
CA CYS A 218 -8.46 -18.38 -21.12
C CYS A 218 -8.98 -17.35 -22.13
N TYR A 219 -9.80 -17.78 -23.07
CA TYR A 219 -10.58 -16.99 -24.04
C TYR A 219 -11.53 -15.97 -23.37
N ARG A 220 -11.27 -15.58 -22.12
CA ARG A 220 -12.02 -14.55 -21.38
C ARG A 220 -11.44 -13.18 -21.65
N LYS A 221 -12.30 -12.17 -21.62
CA LYS A 221 -12.03 -10.74 -21.91
C LYS A 221 -10.90 -10.09 -21.10
N GLU A 222 -10.31 -10.78 -20.13
CA GLU A 222 -9.23 -10.27 -19.28
C GLU A 222 -7.93 -11.02 -19.59
N PRO A 223 -6.96 -10.35 -20.25
CA PRO A 223 -5.71 -11.00 -20.68
C PRO A 223 -4.74 -11.30 -19.51
N TYR A 224 -5.01 -10.74 -18.33
CA TYR A 224 -4.15 -10.89 -17.14
C TYR A 224 -4.96 -11.27 -15.92
N GLN A 225 -4.45 -12.22 -15.14
CA GLN A 225 -4.92 -12.48 -13.80
C GLN A 225 -4.03 -11.69 -12.83
N ILE A 226 -4.66 -10.84 -12.00
CA ILE A 226 -3.96 -9.94 -11.10
C ILE A 226 -4.32 -10.27 -9.67
N ALA A 227 -3.31 -10.39 -8.79
CA ALA A 227 -3.49 -10.33 -7.35
C ALA A 227 -2.96 -9.00 -6.82
N VAL A 228 -3.66 -8.45 -5.84
CA VAL A 228 -3.25 -7.23 -5.11
C VAL A 228 -2.93 -7.60 -3.68
N THR A 229 -1.78 -7.15 -3.18
CA THR A 229 -1.24 -7.53 -1.89
C THR A 229 -0.82 -6.32 -1.05
N ASN A 230 -0.57 -6.53 0.25
CA ASN A 230 -0.08 -5.51 1.18
C ASN A 230 -1.08 -4.36 1.42
N PHE A 231 -2.30 -4.70 1.82
CA PHE A 231 -3.35 -3.73 2.16
C PHE A 231 -3.16 -3.05 3.53
N GLU A 232 -2.09 -3.30 4.27
CA GLU A 232 -1.92 -2.83 5.65
C GLU A 232 -2.00 -1.30 5.81
N LYS A 233 -1.79 -0.54 4.75
CA LYS A 233 -1.90 0.94 4.77
C LYS A 233 -3.21 1.50 4.20
N PHE A 234 -4.19 0.64 3.93
CA PHE A 234 -5.48 1.11 3.45
C PHE A 234 -6.09 2.15 4.41
N LYS A 235 -6.81 3.12 3.87
CA LYS A 235 -7.33 4.26 4.64
C LYS A 235 -8.58 4.82 3.97
N ARG A 236 -9.44 5.49 4.73
CA ARG A 236 -10.52 6.27 4.14
C ARG A 236 -9.93 7.53 3.50
N ASP A 237 -10.06 7.66 2.18
CA ASP A 237 -9.45 8.77 1.46
C ASP A 237 -10.08 8.94 0.07
N VAL A 238 -9.60 9.97 -0.65
CA VAL A 238 -9.88 10.13 -2.07
C VAL A 238 -9.14 9.04 -2.86
N GLN A 239 -9.89 8.14 -3.45
CA GLN A 239 -9.34 6.95 -4.13
C GLN A 239 -8.38 7.29 -5.29
N ALA A 240 -8.48 8.49 -5.87
CA ALA A 240 -7.54 8.96 -6.89
C ALA A 240 -6.07 9.00 -6.41
N GLU A 241 -5.83 9.03 -5.07
CA GLU A 241 -4.49 8.97 -4.51
C GLU A 241 -3.75 7.69 -4.88
N ASP A 242 -4.43 6.54 -4.92
CA ASP A 242 -3.80 5.28 -5.35
C ASP A 242 -3.34 5.33 -6.81
N LEU A 243 -4.16 5.92 -7.69
CA LEU A 243 -3.78 6.07 -9.10
C LEU A 243 -2.57 7.02 -9.25
N TYR A 244 -2.59 8.15 -8.53
CA TYR A 244 -1.45 9.07 -8.48
C TYR A 244 -0.19 8.35 -7.98
N TYR A 245 -0.28 7.60 -6.88
CA TYR A 245 0.85 6.88 -6.30
C TYR A 245 1.41 5.83 -7.27
N PHE A 246 0.54 5.09 -7.94
CA PHE A 246 0.92 4.10 -8.95
C PHE A 246 1.66 4.75 -10.12
N LEU A 247 1.07 5.77 -10.74
CA LEU A 247 1.66 6.48 -11.88
C LEU A 247 2.98 7.14 -11.51
N ARG A 248 3.05 7.81 -10.37
CA ARG A 248 4.28 8.42 -9.87
C ARG A 248 5.41 7.39 -9.76
N LYS A 249 5.14 6.22 -9.19
CA LYS A 249 6.14 5.15 -9.05
C LYS A 249 6.62 4.60 -10.40
N VAL A 250 5.73 4.52 -11.39
CA VAL A 250 6.09 4.14 -12.76
C VAL A 250 6.98 5.21 -13.40
N MET A 251 6.59 6.49 -13.32
CA MET A 251 7.34 7.61 -13.89
C MET A 251 8.72 7.78 -13.26
N GLU A 252 8.83 7.65 -11.92
CA GLU A 252 10.12 7.67 -11.21
C GLU A 252 11.11 6.64 -11.80
N LYS A 253 10.64 5.42 -12.08
CA LYS A 253 11.47 4.34 -12.64
C LYS A 253 11.80 4.53 -14.11
N GLN A 254 10.97 5.24 -14.85
CA GLN A 254 11.19 5.54 -16.26
C GLN A 254 11.95 6.88 -16.47
N GLY A 255 12.42 7.52 -15.39
CA GLY A 255 13.16 8.79 -15.45
C GLY A 255 12.29 9.96 -15.91
N TRP A 256 10.99 9.94 -15.57
CA TRP A 256 10.01 10.99 -15.90
C TRP A 256 9.84 11.23 -17.42
N LYS A 257 10.01 10.18 -18.22
CA LYS A 257 9.84 10.20 -19.69
C LYS A 257 8.41 9.90 -20.10
#